data_9b6912a52d0e1ddf7db95aa1f216e24c
#
_entry.id   9b6912a52d0e1ddf7db95aa1f216e24c
#
_cell.length_a   1.000
_cell.length_b   1.000
_cell.length_c   1.000
_cell.angle_alpha   90.00
_cell.angle_beta   90.00
_cell.angle_gamma   90.00
#
_symmetry.space_group_name_H-M   'P 1'
#
loop_
_entity.id
_entity.type
_entity.pdbx_description
1 polymer ?
#
loop_
_entity_poly.entity_id
_entity_poly.type
_entity_poly.pdbx_seq_one_letter_code
_entity_poly.pdbx_strand_id
1 'polypeptide(L)'
;MTLLDVRGLTVHAPDGRTLVDDLSFAVAGGERLGLIGESGSGKSLTTLAVLGLLPDGMTSAGSVELAGTQTVGAAEKRLTAVRGRDAAVVFQEPLTALDPLMRLGRQIAEPLARRTGLKGKQLRGAVHAALEQVRLPEPDRIARAFAHEISGGQRQRVALAMALACEPRLLIADEPTTALDVSVQAEMLELIDGLVREREMAVLFVSHDLAVVARVTDRVLVMKDGRAVEQGAVHDIVRAPREEYTRALVASARKLESALDLRSPR
;
A
#
# COMPACT_ATOMS: atom_id res chain seq x y z
N MET A 1 11.59 -15.13 8.02
CA MET A 1 12.75 -14.41 7.46
C MET A 1 12.31 -12.96 7.23
N THR A 2 13.05 -11.96 7.66
CA THR A 2 12.70 -10.54 7.49
C THR A 2 12.73 -10.19 6.01
N LEU A 3 11.65 -9.58 5.51
CA LEU A 3 11.51 -9.15 4.12
C LEU A 3 11.81 -7.66 3.96
N LEU A 4 11.32 -6.85 4.90
CA LEU A 4 11.61 -5.41 5.01
C LEU A 4 12.15 -5.15 6.41
N ASP A 5 13.30 -4.48 6.50
CA ASP A 5 13.93 -4.06 7.75
C ASP A 5 14.29 -2.57 7.67
N VAL A 6 13.65 -1.77 8.51
CA VAL A 6 13.82 -0.31 8.59
C VAL A 6 14.44 0.02 9.93
N ARG A 7 15.60 0.69 9.93
CA ARG A 7 16.34 1.07 11.13
C ARG A 7 16.76 2.53 11.07
N GLY A 8 16.27 3.32 12.03
CA GLY A 8 16.64 4.73 12.18
C GLY A 8 16.32 5.56 10.94
N LEU A 9 15.24 5.22 10.19
CA LEU A 9 14.88 5.98 9.01
C LEU A 9 14.53 7.39 9.40
N THR A 10 15.23 8.35 8.80
CA THR A 10 14.97 9.78 8.93
C THR A 10 14.78 10.37 7.54
N VAL A 11 13.75 11.19 7.35
CA VAL A 11 13.46 11.88 6.09
C VAL A 11 13.43 13.38 6.34
N HIS A 12 14.18 14.13 5.52
CA HIS A 12 14.22 15.59 5.58
C HIS A 12 13.59 16.20 4.32
N ALA A 13 12.84 17.27 4.53
CA ALA A 13 12.36 18.15 3.47
C ALA A 13 13.51 19.00 2.91
N PRO A 14 13.35 19.63 1.73
CA PRO A 14 14.36 20.51 1.13
C PRO A 14 14.78 21.71 2.00
N ASP A 15 13.88 22.17 2.89
CA ASP A 15 14.12 23.24 3.84
C ASP A 15 14.81 22.77 5.14
N GLY A 16 15.19 21.50 5.22
CA GLY A 16 15.87 20.89 6.37
C GLY A 16 14.94 20.41 7.49
N ARG A 17 13.63 20.60 7.41
CA ARG A 17 12.68 20.06 8.40
C ARG A 17 12.69 18.53 8.37
N THR A 18 12.74 17.92 9.55
CA THR A 18 12.58 16.47 9.70
C THR A 18 11.10 16.11 9.61
N LEU A 19 10.77 15.25 8.66
CA LEU A 19 9.40 14.79 8.39
C LEU A 19 9.15 13.35 8.88
N VAL A 20 10.20 12.52 8.92
CA VAL A 20 10.24 11.22 9.59
C VAL A 20 11.50 11.21 10.42
N ASP A 21 11.44 10.75 11.68
CA ASP A 21 12.51 10.87 12.63
C ASP A 21 12.73 9.55 13.39
N ASP A 22 13.91 8.95 13.17
CA ASP A 22 14.38 7.71 13.81
C ASP A 22 13.38 6.55 13.79
N LEU A 23 12.71 6.35 12.65
CA LEU A 23 11.69 5.32 12.51
C LEU A 23 12.32 3.94 12.30
N SER A 24 11.92 2.96 13.14
CA SER A 24 12.43 1.59 13.06
C SER A 24 11.28 0.59 13.16
N PHE A 25 11.21 -0.35 12.20
CA PHE A 25 10.27 -1.46 12.18
C PHE A 25 10.73 -2.54 11.19
N ALA A 26 10.15 -3.73 11.30
CA ALA A 26 10.40 -4.81 10.37
C ALA A 26 9.10 -5.50 9.95
N VAL A 27 9.10 -6.06 8.73
CA VAL A 27 8.02 -6.90 8.19
C VAL A 27 8.63 -8.23 7.74
N ALA A 28 8.12 -9.32 8.29
CA ALA A 28 8.51 -10.65 7.87
C ALA A 28 7.78 -11.07 6.57
N GLY A 29 8.29 -12.11 5.90
CA GLY A 29 7.56 -12.70 4.77
C GLY A 29 6.18 -13.21 5.22
N GLY A 30 5.12 -12.85 4.49
CA GLY A 30 3.74 -13.19 4.83
C GLY A 30 3.11 -12.38 5.98
N GLU A 31 3.89 -11.51 6.64
CA GLU A 31 3.38 -10.67 7.72
C GLU A 31 2.57 -9.47 7.20
N ARG A 32 1.54 -9.07 7.94
CA ARG A 32 0.69 -7.92 7.62
C ARG A 32 0.83 -6.86 8.71
N LEU A 33 1.60 -5.80 8.40
CA LEU A 33 1.84 -4.66 9.29
C LEU A 33 0.99 -3.47 8.85
N GLY A 34 0.20 -2.92 9.77
CA GLY A 34 -0.49 -1.65 9.62
C GLY A 34 0.38 -0.47 10.04
N LEU A 35 0.38 0.60 9.26
CA LEU A 35 1.01 1.87 9.61
C LEU A 35 -0.10 2.91 9.76
N ILE A 36 -0.36 3.36 10.99
CA ILE A 36 -1.48 4.26 11.29
C ILE A 36 -1.01 5.59 11.90
N GLY A 37 -1.80 6.61 11.73
CA GLY A 37 -1.59 7.96 12.29
C GLY A 37 -2.38 9.00 11.53
N GLU A 38 -2.46 10.20 12.04
CA GLU A 38 -3.14 11.33 11.38
C GLU A 38 -2.49 11.72 10.05
N SER A 39 -3.20 12.54 9.25
CA SER A 39 -2.62 13.14 8.06
C SER A 39 -1.38 13.97 8.44
N GLY A 40 -0.31 13.85 7.67
CA GLY A 40 0.94 14.53 7.96
C GLY A 40 1.86 13.81 8.97
N SER A 41 1.49 12.65 9.54
CA SER A 41 2.35 11.91 10.48
C SER A 41 3.57 11.21 9.84
N GLY A 42 3.78 11.33 8.52
CA GLY A 42 4.96 10.77 7.83
C GLY A 42 4.75 9.41 7.17
N LYS A 43 3.56 8.81 7.23
CA LYS A 43 3.28 7.46 6.70
C LYS A 43 3.63 7.29 5.21
N SER A 44 3.07 8.14 4.34
CA SER A 44 3.33 8.05 2.90
C SER A 44 4.78 8.36 2.55
N LEU A 45 5.44 9.27 3.28
CA LEU A 45 6.88 9.51 3.12
C LEU A 45 7.71 8.29 3.52
N THR A 46 7.30 7.56 4.56
CA THR A 46 7.92 6.30 4.94
C THR A 46 7.82 5.26 3.83
N THR A 47 6.63 5.10 3.21
CA THR A 47 6.45 4.15 2.10
C THR A 47 7.27 4.53 0.88
N LEU A 48 7.34 5.82 0.54
CA LEU A 48 8.17 6.33 -0.55
C LEU A 48 9.66 6.12 -0.27
N ALA A 49 10.12 6.38 0.97
CA ALA A 49 11.51 6.15 1.37
C ALA A 49 11.91 4.67 1.28
N VAL A 50 11.02 3.75 1.68
CA VAL A 50 11.23 2.30 1.55
C VAL A 50 11.50 1.89 0.10
N LEU A 51 10.83 2.51 -0.86
CA LEU A 51 10.98 2.23 -2.28
C LEU A 51 12.04 3.11 -2.99
N GLY A 52 12.65 4.06 -2.27
CA GLY A 52 13.55 5.06 -2.87
C GLY A 52 12.83 5.96 -3.88
N LEU A 53 11.59 6.34 -3.59
CA LEU A 53 10.71 7.18 -4.43
C LEU A 53 10.41 8.55 -3.80
N LEU A 54 11.27 9.01 -2.88
CA LEU A 54 11.08 10.34 -2.29
C LEU A 54 11.09 11.43 -3.38
N PRO A 55 10.26 12.46 -3.24
CA PRO A 55 10.26 13.63 -4.13
C PRO A 55 11.64 14.29 -4.20
N ASP A 56 11.88 14.99 -5.32
CA ASP A 56 13.11 15.72 -5.56
C ASP A 56 13.40 16.73 -4.44
N GLY A 57 14.66 16.79 -4.03
CA GLY A 57 15.14 17.65 -2.96
C GLY A 57 14.93 17.10 -1.56
N MET A 58 14.14 16.05 -1.36
CA MET A 58 14.09 15.33 -0.08
C MET A 58 15.28 14.40 0.06
N THR A 59 15.73 14.22 1.30
CA THR A 59 16.82 13.30 1.63
C THR A 59 16.40 12.30 2.69
N SER A 60 17.00 11.11 2.66
CA SER A 60 16.79 10.09 3.69
C SER A 60 18.10 9.59 4.25
N ALA A 61 18.09 9.24 5.54
CA ALA A 61 19.20 8.63 6.27
C ALA A 61 18.70 7.39 7.03
N GLY A 62 19.62 6.65 7.63
CA GLY A 62 19.32 5.37 8.28
C GLY A 62 19.51 4.19 7.34
N SER A 63 18.88 3.06 7.66
CA SER A 63 18.97 1.82 6.86
C SER A 63 17.61 1.30 6.53
N VAL A 64 17.37 0.99 5.25
CA VAL A 64 16.18 0.30 4.76
C VAL A 64 16.61 -0.85 3.88
N GLU A 65 16.48 -2.06 4.38
CA GLU A 65 16.77 -3.28 3.65
C GLU A 65 15.48 -3.96 3.18
N LEU A 66 15.30 -4.04 1.86
CA LEU A 66 14.15 -4.69 1.21
C LEU A 66 14.66 -5.93 0.46
N ALA A 67 14.23 -7.11 0.89
CA ALA A 67 14.62 -8.39 0.30
C ALA A 67 16.17 -8.54 0.14
N GLY A 68 16.95 -8.08 1.13
CA GLY A 68 18.41 -8.09 1.11
C GLY A 68 19.06 -6.95 0.32
N THR A 69 18.28 -5.98 -0.16
CA THR A 69 18.79 -4.81 -0.88
C THR A 69 18.60 -3.55 -0.05
N GLN A 70 19.70 -2.85 0.27
CA GLN A 70 19.64 -1.52 0.87
C GLN A 70 19.09 -0.52 -0.14
N THR A 71 17.99 0.19 0.23
CA THR A 71 17.32 1.14 -0.66
C THR A 71 17.72 2.59 -0.40
N VAL A 72 17.98 2.98 0.87
CA VAL A 72 18.45 4.33 1.19
C VAL A 72 19.84 4.56 0.57
N GLY A 73 19.95 5.61 -0.25
CA GLY A 73 21.19 5.96 -0.95
C GLY A 73 21.57 5.01 -2.10
N ALA A 74 20.70 4.06 -2.48
CA ALA A 74 20.98 3.14 -3.55
C ALA A 74 20.88 3.83 -4.93
N ALA A 75 21.72 3.39 -5.87
CA ALA A 75 21.63 3.81 -7.27
C ALA A 75 20.34 3.29 -7.90
N GLU A 76 19.73 4.07 -8.81
CA GLU A 76 18.45 3.78 -9.47
C GLU A 76 18.39 2.38 -10.11
N LYS A 77 19.49 1.90 -10.66
CA LYS A 77 19.59 0.54 -11.22
C LYS A 77 19.29 -0.55 -10.18
N ARG A 78 19.67 -0.36 -8.91
CA ARG A 78 19.37 -1.31 -7.83
C ARG A 78 17.92 -1.18 -7.40
N LEU A 79 17.40 0.04 -7.29
CA LEU A 79 16.00 0.31 -6.94
C LEU A 79 15.05 -0.26 -7.98
N THR A 80 15.34 -0.07 -9.27
CA THR A 80 14.54 -0.66 -10.38
C THR A 80 14.52 -2.19 -10.31
N ALA A 81 15.58 -2.84 -9.82
CA ALA A 81 15.64 -4.30 -9.70
C ALA A 81 14.73 -4.86 -8.61
N VAL A 82 14.43 -4.10 -7.55
CA VAL A 82 13.55 -4.51 -6.43
C VAL A 82 12.11 -4.05 -6.60
N ARG A 83 11.90 -2.88 -7.24
CA ARG A 83 10.56 -2.35 -7.52
C ARG A 83 9.81 -3.27 -8.49
N GLY A 84 8.60 -3.63 -8.12
CA GLY A 84 7.73 -4.56 -8.86
C GLY A 84 8.04 -6.04 -8.59
N ARG A 85 9.32 -6.44 -8.46
CA ARG A 85 9.72 -7.82 -8.18
C ARG A 85 9.61 -8.18 -6.69
N ASP A 86 10.20 -7.37 -5.81
CA ASP A 86 10.22 -7.65 -4.37
C ASP A 86 9.16 -6.84 -3.62
N ALA A 87 8.88 -5.61 -4.04
CA ALA A 87 7.78 -4.81 -3.51
C ALA A 87 7.07 -4.04 -4.62
N ALA A 88 5.75 -3.90 -4.46
CA ALA A 88 4.92 -3.02 -5.29
C ALA A 88 4.07 -2.13 -4.39
N VAL A 89 3.63 -0.99 -4.93
CA VAL A 89 2.81 -0.02 -4.23
C VAL A 89 1.50 0.24 -4.95
N VAL A 90 0.43 0.35 -4.16
CA VAL A 90 -0.85 0.91 -4.59
C VAL A 90 -1.03 2.22 -3.86
N PHE A 91 -1.12 3.32 -4.61
CA PHE A 91 -1.24 4.67 -4.08
C PHE A 91 -2.70 5.03 -3.77
N GLN A 92 -2.88 6.02 -2.92
CA GLN A 92 -4.17 6.58 -2.50
C GLN A 92 -5.03 7.02 -3.70
N GLU A 93 -4.42 7.70 -4.67
CA GLU A 93 -5.08 8.14 -5.88
C GLU A 93 -4.67 7.27 -7.07
N PRO A 94 -5.55 6.40 -7.60
CA PRO A 94 -5.20 5.53 -8.71
C PRO A 94 -4.83 6.29 -9.99
N LEU A 95 -5.30 7.52 -10.14
CA LEU A 95 -4.95 8.37 -11.29
C LEU A 95 -3.49 8.82 -11.31
N THR A 96 -2.80 8.80 -10.17
CA THR A 96 -1.36 9.08 -10.12
C THR A 96 -0.52 7.94 -10.68
N ALA A 97 -1.08 6.72 -10.66
CA ALA A 97 -0.42 5.51 -11.17
C ALA A 97 -0.82 5.16 -12.62
N LEU A 98 -1.94 5.74 -13.12
CA LEU A 98 -2.49 5.41 -14.44
C LEU A 98 -2.23 6.56 -15.43
N ASP A 99 -1.55 6.25 -16.54
CA ASP A 99 -1.39 7.19 -17.65
C ASP A 99 -2.76 7.44 -18.33
N PRO A 100 -3.29 8.69 -18.31
CA PRO A 100 -4.59 8.99 -18.87
C PRO A 100 -4.64 8.87 -20.41
N LEU A 101 -3.50 8.88 -21.07
CA LEU A 101 -3.36 8.82 -22.54
C LEU A 101 -3.08 7.40 -23.05
N MET A 102 -2.92 6.43 -22.15
CA MET A 102 -2.62 5.04 -22.49
C MET A 102 -3.79 4.12 -22.12
N ARG A 103 -4.11 3.15 -22.99
CA ARG A 103 -5.12 2.13 -22.70
C ARG A 103 -4.67 1.25 -21.52
N LEU A 104 -5.62 0.91 -20.63
CA LEU A 104 -5.35 0.19 -19.39
C LEU A 104 -4.69 -1.17 -19.61
N GLY A 105 -5.14 -1.92 -20.62
CA GLY A 105 -4.51 -3.20 -20.99
C GLY A 105 -3.04 -3.08 -21.38
N ARG A 106 -2.63 -1.96 -21.99
CA ARG A 106 -1.22 -1.71 -22.32
C ARG A 106 -0.40 -1.41 -21.07
N GLN A 107 -0.98 -0.67 -20.12
CA GLN A 107 -0.32 -0.35 -18.84
C GLN A 107 -0.08 -1.61 -17.99
N ILE A 108 -1.06 -2.54 -17.95
CA ILE A 108 -0.90 -3.85 -17.29
C ILE A 108 0.08 -4.75 -18.06
N ALA A 109 0.06 -4.69 -19.39
CA ALA A 109 0.92 -5.53 -20.23
C ALA A 109 2.42 -5.22 -20.05
N GLU A 110 2.78 -3.96 -19.77
CA GLU A 110 4.16 -3.54 -19.67
C GLU A 110 4.92 -4.23 -18.51
N PRO A 111 4.46 -4.20 -17.25
CA PRO A 111 5.11 -4.94 -16.16
C PRO A 111 5.04 -6.46 -16.36
N LEU A 112 3.94 -6.99 -16.89
CA LEU A 112 3.82 -8.42 -17.22
C LEU A 112 4.85 -8.86 -18.26
N ALA A 113 4.99 -8.12 -19.37
CA ALA A 113 5.96 -8.43 -20.41
C ALA A 113 7.41 -8.38 -19.90
N ARG A 114 7.70 -7.36 -19.08
CA ARG A 114 9.03 -7.17 -18.47
C ARG A 114 9.41 -8.34 -17.57
N ARG A 115 8.45 -8.84 -16.77
CA ARG A 115 8.68 -9.96 -15.87
C ARG A 115 8.71 -11.31 -16.57
N THR A 116 7.74 -11.58 -17.46
CA THR A 116 7.50 -12.91 -18.00
C THR A 116 8.14 -13.15 -19.37
N GLY A 117 8.50 -12.06 -20.08
CA GLY A 117 8.93 -12.13 -21.48
C GLY A 117 7.81 -12.48 -22.48
N LEU A 118 6.56 -12.61 -22.03
CA LEU A 118 5.41 -12.92 -22.87
C LEU A 118 5.17 -11.84 -23.93
N LYS A 119 4.64 -12.26 -25.10
CA LYS A 119 4.33 -11.38 -26.23
C LYS A 119 3.02 -11.80 -26.91
N GLY A 120 2.47 -10.90 -27.73
CA GLY A 120 1.35 -11.19 -28.61
C GLY A 120 0.11 -11.74 -27.89
N LYS A 121 -0.40 -12.90 -28.32
CA LYS A 121 -1.62 -13.52 -27.78
C LYS A 121 -1.44 -13.96 -26.31
N GLN A 122 -0.26 -14.49 -25.96
CA GLN A 122 0.01 -14.93 -24.58
C GLN A 122 0.01 -13.75 -23.59
N LEU A 123 0.63 -12.63 -23.95
CA LEU A 123 0.60 -11.42 -23.12
C LEU A 123 -0.83 -10.86 -22.96
N ARG A 124 -1.62 -10.88 -24.05
CA ARG A 124 -3.05 -10.47 -23.93
C ARG A 124 -3.83 -11.38 -22.99
N GLY A 125 -3.60 -12.70 -23.04
CA GLY A 125 -4.19 -13.64 -22.08
C GLY A 125 -3.79 -13.37 -20.64
N ALA A 126 -2.51 -13.04 -20.39
CA ALA A 126 -2.02 -12.68 -19.06
C ALA A 126 -2.63 -11.38 -18.54
N VAL A 127 -2.81 -10.36 -19.41
CA VAL A 127 -3.55 -9.12 -19.05
C VAL A 127 -4.99 -9.43 -18.65
N HIS A 128 -5.67 -10.29 -19.41
CA HIS A 128 -7.02 -10.72 -19.11
C HIS A 128 -7.11 -11.38 -17.72
N ALA A 129 -6.25 -12.36 -17.48
CA ALA A 129 -6.17 -13.05 -16.19
C ALA A 129 -5.88 -12.08 -15.02
N ALA A 130 -5.02 -11.08 -15.23
CA ALA A 130 -4.74 -10.06 -14.21
C ALA A 130 -5.98 -9.20 -13.89
N LEU A 131 -6.80 -8.86 -14.88
CA LEU A 131 -8.05 -8.13 -14.68
C LEU A 131 -9.13 -8.98 -13.98
N GLU A 132 -9.26 -10.25 -14.37
CA GLU A 132 -10.17 -11.20 -13.71
C GLU A 132 -9.81 -11.41 -12.24
N GLN A 133 -8.51 -11.50 -11.92
CA GLN A 133 -8.00 -11.70 -10.57
C GLN A 133 -8.39 -10.57 -9.61
N VAL A 134 -8.52 -9.35 -10.12
CA VAL A 134 -9.02 -8.21 -9.34
C VAL A 134 -10.55 -8.02 -9.47
N ARG A 135 -11.25 -9.07 -9.90
CA ARG A 135 -12.73 -9.13 -10.03
C ARG A 135 -13.30 -7.99 -10.90
N LEU A 136 -12.60 -7.62 -11.98
CA LEU A 136 -13.12 -6.67 -12.95
C LEU A 136 -13.98 -7.42 -13.97
N PRO A 137 -15.27 -7.03 -14.14
CA PRO A 137 -16.11 -7.58 -15.18
C PRO A 137 -15.66 -7.09 -16.56
N GLU A 138 -15.95 -7.87 -17.59
CA GLU A 138 -15.66 -7.52 -18.99
C GLU A 138 -14.18 -7.14 -19.24
N PRO A 139 -13.20 -8.02 -18.94
CA PRO A 139 -11.78 -7.71 -19.03
C PRO A 139 -11.36 -7.15 -20.39
N ASP A 140 -11.96 -7.61 -21.49
CA ASP A 140 -11.72 -7.11 -22.85
C ASP A 140 -12.11 -5.64 -23.02
N ARG A 141 -13.23 -5.23 -22.44
CA ARG A 141 -13.68 -3.83 -22.45
C ARG A 141 -12.76 -2.96 -21.63
N ILE A 142 -12.44 -3.39 -20.39
CA ILE A 142 -11.54 -2.67 -19.49
C ILE A 142 -10.15 -2.55 -20.11
N ALA A 143 -9.59 -3.59 -20.71
CA ALA A 143 -8.27 -3.55 -21.34
C ALA A 143 -8.19 -2.53 -22.50
N ARG A 144 -9.31 -2.27 -23.20
CA ARG A 144 -9.37 -1.27 -24.29
C ARG A 144 -9.69 0.13 -23.82
N ALA A 145 -10.23 0.28 -22.62
CA ALA A 145 -10.61 1.56 -22.04
C ALA A 145 -9.38 2.39 -21.63
N PHE A 146 -9.60 3.70 -21.49
CA PHE A 146 -8.71 4.64 -20.82
C PHE A 146 -9.16 4.85 -19.38
N ALA A 147 -8.28 5.41 -18.53
CA ALA A 147 -8.57 5.60 -17.12
C ALA A 147 -9.82 6.47 -16.85
N HIS A 148 -10.10 7.46 -17.69
CA HIS A 148 -11.26 8.35 -17.55
C HIS A 148 -12.60 7.70 -17.97
N GLU A 149 -12.58 6.56 -18.65
CA GLU A 149 -13.79 5.85 -19.14
C GLU A 149 -14.34 4.83 -18.14
N ILE A 150 -13.70 4.66 -16.97
CA ILE A 150 -14.07 3.70 -15.95
C ILE A 150 -14.29 4.35 -14.58
N SER A 151 -15.02 3.69 -13.67
CA SER A 151 -15.30 4.20 -12.32
C SER A 151 -14.06 4.28 -11.43
N GLY A 152 -14.13 5.02 -10.31
CA GLY A 152 -13.06 5.12 -9.32
C GLY A 152 -12.64 3.76 -8.76
N GLY A 153 -13.59 2.93 -8.37
CA GLY A 153 -13.31 1.58 -7.88
C GLY A 153 -12.71 0.66 -8.95
N GLN A 154 -13.11 0.80 -10.22
CA GLN A 154 -12.48 0.08 -11.33
C GLN A 154 -11.04 0.54 -11.56
N ARG A 155 -10.75 1.85 -11.47
CA ARG A 155 -9.38 2.38 -11.54
C ARG A 155 -8.49 1.80 -10.45
N GLN A 156 -9.01 1.74 -9.22
CA GLN A 156 -8.28 1.18 -8.08
C GLN A 156 -7.97 -0.32 -8.30
N ARG A 157 -8.93 -1.09 -8.80
CA ARG A 157 -8.72 -2.50 -9.15
C ARG A 157 -7.69 -2.66 -10.27
N VAL A 158 -7.69 -1.79 -11.29
CA VAL A 158 -6.66 -1.80 -12.36
C VAL A 158 -5.28 -1.46 -11.77
N ALA A 159 -5.16 -0.45 -10.91
CA ALA A 159 -3.90 -0.12 -10.23
C ALA A 159 -3.39 -1.30 -9.39
N LEU A 160 -4.29 -2.00 -8.68
CA LEU A 160 -3.97 -3.23 -7.96
C LEU A 160 -3.51 -4.34 -8.91
N ALA A 161 -4.17 -4.55 -10.05
CA ALA A 161 -3.74 -5.53 -11.06
C ALA A 161 -2.33 -5.23 -11.59
N MET A 162 -2.02 -3.96 -11.85
CA MET A 162 -0.68 -3.53 -12.27
C MET A 162 0.37 -3.80 -11.18
N ALA A 163 0.08 -3.46 -9.92
CA ALA A 163 0.98 -3.70 -8.79
C ALA A 163 1.26 -5.20 -8.62
N LEU A 164 0.24 -6.04 -8.77
CA LEU A 164 0.35 -7.48 -8.61
C LEU A 164 0.88 -8.22 -9.84
N ALA A 165 1.01 -7.56 -10.99
CA ALA A 165 1.44 -8.16 -12.26
C ALA A 165 2.84 -8.80 -12.18
N CYS A 166 3.70 -8.27 -11.32
CA CYS A 166 5.04 -8.80 -11.10
C CYS A 166 5.12 -9.80 -9.94
N GLU A 167 4.01 -10.18 -9.31
CA GLU A 167 3.94 -11.08 -8.15
C GLU A 167 4.92 -10.65 -7.04
N PRO A 168 4.78 -9.42 -6.51
CA PRO A 168 5.68 -8.91 -5.49
C PRO A 168 5.59 -9.75 -4.21
N ARG A 169 6.66 -9.74 -3.43
CA ARG A 169 6.70 -10.38 -2.10
C ARG A 169 6.10 -9.50 -1.02
N LEU A 170 6.14 -8.16 -1.22
CA LEU A 170 5.57 -7.14 -0.34
C LEU A 170 4.61 -6.24 -1.15
N LEU A 171 3.38 -6.12 -0.69
CA LEU A 171 2.45 -5.10 -1.15
C LEU A 171 2.45 -3.93 -0.17
N ILE A 172 2.77 -2.74 -0.65
CA ILE A 172 2.58 -1.49 0.08
C ILE A 172 1.25 -0.90 -0.39
N ALA A 173 0.27 -0.83 0.50
CA ALA A 173 -1.05 -0.26 0.22
C ALA A 173 -1.17 1.07 0.96
N ASP A 174 -0.90 2.18 0.26
CA ASP A 174 -0.92 3.53 0.85
C ASP A 174 -2.30 4.16 0.66
N GLU A 175 -3.11 4.10 1.71
CA GLU A 175 -4.50 4.57 1.75
C GLU A 175 -5.37 4.08 0.56
N PRO A 176 -5.37 2.78 0.26
CA PRO A 176 -5.90 2.26 -1.01
C PRO A 176 -7.41 2.40 -1.18
N THR A 177 -8.12 2.90 -0.17
CA THR A 177 -9.60 2.97 -0.15
C THR A 177 -10.14 4.36 0.22
N THR A 178 -9.31 5.35 0.50
CA THR A 178 -9.72 6.67 1.02
C THR A 178 -10.63 7.45 0.04
N ALA A 179 -10.48 7.24 -1.27
CA ALA A 179 -11.28 7.92 -2.30
C ALA A 179 -12.53 7.13 -2.74
N LEU A 180 -12.88 6.05 -2.03
CA LEU A 180 -13.97 5.16 -2.38
C LEU A 180 -15.17 5.35 -1.42
N ASP A 181 -16.38 5.11 -1.92
CA ASP A 181 -17.54 4.98 -1.05
C ASP A 181 -17.46 3.72 -0.16
N VAL A 182 -18.23 3.70 0.94
CA VAL A 182 -18.12 2.68 1.98
C VAL A 182 -18.31 1.24 1.46
N SER A 183 -19.21 1.05 0.48
CA SER A 183 -19.48 -0.29 -0.07
C SER A 183 -18.33 -0.77 -0.94
N VAL A 184 -17.80 0.09 -1.81
CA VAL A 184 -16.65 -0.21 -2.67
C VAL A 184 -15.36 -0.36 -1.84
N GLN A 185 -15.24 0.39 -0.75
CA GLN A 185 -14.14 0.23 0.21
C GLN A 185 -14.13 -1.18 0.81
N ALA A 186 -15.27 -1.66 1.32
CA ALA A 186 -15.36 -2.98 1.91
C ALA A 186 -14.97 -4.09 0.90
N GLU A 187 -15.50 -4.01 -0.33
CA GLU A 187 -15.14 -4.95 -1.41
C GLU A 187 -13.66 -4.92 -1.77
N MET A 188 -13.05 -3.74 -1.77
CA MET A 188 -11.62 -3.59 -2.08
C MET A 188 -10.75 -4.21 -0.98
N LEU A 189 -11.12 -4.01 0.30
CA LEU A 189 -10.40 -4.60 1.43
C LEU A 189 -10.49 -6.13 1.41
N GLU A 190 -11.68 -6.70 1.13
CA GLU A 190 -11.86 -8.14 0.96
C GLU A 190 -11.05 -8.70 -0.21
N LEU A 191 -10.98 -7.97 -1.31
CA LEU A 191 -10.18 -8.35 -2.46
C LEU A 191 -8.68 -8.39 -2.11
N ILE A 192 -8.17 -7.32 -1.47
CA ILE A 192 -6.77 -7.25 -1.05
C ILE A 192 -6.45 -8.38 -0.06
N ASP A 193 -7.27 -8.57 0.98
CA ASP A 193 -7.08 -9.63 1.98
C ASP A 193 -7.06 -11.02 1.34
N GLY A 194 -7.99 -11.32 0.43
CA GLY A 194 -8.04 -12.58 -0.31
C GLY A 194 -6.78 -12.84 -1.12
N LEU A 195 -6.34 -11.85 -1.92
CA LEU A 195 -5.15 -11.97 -2.77
C LEU A 195 -3.84 -12.09 -1.95
N VAL A 196 -3.77 -11.38 -0.82
CA VAL A 196 -2.63 -11.44 0.10
C VAL A 196 -2.50 -12.83 0.72
N ARG A 197 -3.63 -13.41 1.19
CA ARG A 197 -3.65 -14.76 1.77
C ARG A 197 -3.32 -15.83 0.74
N GLU A 198 -3.93 -15.77 -0.44
CA GLU A 198 -3.72 -16.74 -1.50
C GLU A 198 -2.24 -16.82 -1.93
N ARG A 199 -1.55 -15.68 -1.91
CA ARG A 199 -0.16 -15.57 -2.36
C ARG A 199 0.88 -15.59 -1.23
N GLU A 200 0.45 -15.73 0.02
CA GLU A 200 1.30 -15.63 1.21
C GLU A 200 2.19 -14.35 1.19
N MET A 201 1.62 -13.28 0.68
CA MET A 201 2.32 -12.01 0.45
C MET A 201 2.40 -11.19 1.74
N ALA A 202 3.54 -10.57 2.01
CA ALA A 202 3.64 -9.58 3.07
C ALA A 202 2.90 -8.27 2.68
N VAL A 203 2.38 -7.55 3.68
CA VAL A 203 1.70 -6.27 3.47
C VAL A 203 2.20 -5.20 4.43
N LEU A 204 2.47 -4.02 3.90
CA LEU A 204 2.53 -2.77 4.66
C LEU A 204 1.28 -1.96 4.30
N PHE A 205 0.30 -1.99 5.18
CA PHE A 205 -1.00 -1.32 4.96
C PHE A 205 -1.02 0.02 5.68
N VAL A 206 -1.12 1.10 4.94
CA VAL A 206 -1.13 2.47 5.46
C VAL A 206 -2.53 3.03 5.45
N SER A 207 -2.99 3.54 6.58
CA SER A 207 -4.28 4.23 6.70
C SER A 207 -4.27 5.18 7.90
N HIS A 208 -5.19 6.14 7.88
CA HIS A 208 -5.55 6.93 9.07
C HIS A 208 -6.71 6.30 9.85
N ASP A 209 -7.36 5.26 9.31
CA ASP A 209 -8.50 4.56 9.91
C ASP A 209 -8.05 3.26 10.58
N LEU A 210 -8.06 3.25 11.91
CA LEU A 210 -7.69 2.08 12.71
C LEU A 210 -8.64 0.91 12.49
N ALA A 211 -9.94 1.15 12.26
CA ALA A 211 -10.91 0.08 12.05
C ALA A 211 -10.62 -0.67 10.74
N VAL A 212 -10.23 0.06 9.69
CA VAL A 212 -9.78 -0.51 8.42
C VAL A 212 -8.52 -1.35 8.61
N VAL A 213 -7.50 -0.80 9.28
CA VAL A 213 -6.23 -1.51 9.53
C VAL A 213 -6.45 -2.77 10.35
N ALA A 214 -7.28 -2.70 11.39
CA ALA A 214 -7.57 -3.84 12.27
C ALA A 214 -8.22 -5.04 11.53
N ARG A 215 -8.86 -4.82 10.40
CA ARG A 215 -9.48 -5.87 9.57
C ARG A 215 -8.48 -6.62 8.68
N VAL A 216 -7.39 -5.97 8.29
CA VAL A 216 -6.48 -6.48 7.24
C VAL A 216 -5.06 -6.74 7.72
N THR A 217 -4.73 -6.39 8.97
CA THR A 217 -3.36 -6.53 9.51
C THR A 217 -3.33 -7.27 10.84
N ASP A 218 -2.18 -7.85 11.18
CA ASP A 218 -1.97 -8.59 12.41
C ASP A 218 -1.26 -7.75 13.48
N ARG A 219 -0.37 -6.86 13.03
CA ARG A 219 0.37 -5.89 13.85
C ARG A 219 0.15 -4.47 13.34
N VAL A 220 0.34 -3.51 14.22
CA VAL A 220 0.23 -2.10 13.87
C VAL A 220 1.39 -1.30 14.48
N LEU A 221 1.85 -0.33 13.73
CA LEU A 221 2.77 0.73 14.13
C LEU A 221 2.02 2.05 14.08
N VAL A 222 1.91 2.72 15.21
CA VAL A 222 1.25 4.04 15.35
C VAL A 222 2.30 5.12 15.17
N MET A 223 2.06 6.03 14.23
CA MET A 223 2.93 7.18 13.96
C MET A 223 2.28 8.50 14.37
N LYS A 224 3.05 9.38 14.97
CA LYS A 224 2.70 10.77 15.24
C LYS A 224 3.93 11.66 15.01
N ASP A 225 3.74 12.80 14.33
CA ASP A 225 4.78 13.81 14.11
C ASP A 225 6.12 13.21 13.61
N GLY A 226 6.04 12.28 12.65
CA GLY A 226 7.19 11.62 12.03
C GLY A 226 7.82 10.49 12.85
N ARG A 227 7.32 10.16 14.04
CA ARG A 227 7.89 9.15 14.94
C ARG A 227 6.94 7.99 15.21
N ALA A 228 7.50 6.82 15.49
CA ALA A 228 6.75 5.73 16.07
C ALA A 228 6.41 6.05 17.54
N VAL A 229 5.14 5.97 17.90
CA VAL A 229 4.69 6.19 19.30
C VAL A 229 4.30 4.89 19.99
N GLU A 230 3.73 3.95 19.26
CA GLU A 230 3.37 2.65 19.82
C GLU A 230 3.37 1.57 18.72
N GLN A 231 3.73 0.35 19.10
CA GLN A 231 3.73 -0.79 18.18
C GLN A 231 3.32 -2.07 18.93
N GLY A 232 2.51 -2.91 18.28
CA GLY A 232 2.07 -4.17 18.88
C GLY A 232 1.11 -4.95 18.00
N ALA A 233 0.63 -6.08 18.52
CA ALA A 233 -0.49 -6.80 17.90
C ALA A 233 -1.73 -5.89 17.86
N VAL A 234 -2.49 -5.92 16.76
CA VAL A 234 -3.70 -5.09 16.59
C VAL A 234 -4.65 -5.25 17.78
N HIS A 235 -4.86 -6.50 18.22
CA HIS A 235 -5.74 -6.80 19.36
C HIS A 235 -5.32 -6.07 20.65
N ASP A 236 -4.00 -6.01 20.94
CA ASP A 236 -3.47 -5.38 22.15
C ASP A 236 -3.58 -3.85 22.07
N ILE A 237 -3.24 -3.28 20.92
CA ILE A 237 -3.35 -1.83 20.65
C ILE A 237 -4.82 -1.37 20.76
N VAL A 238 -5.78 -2.15 20.25
CA VAL A 238 -7.20 -1.78 20.32
C VAL A 238 -7.77 -1.96 21.73
N ARG A 239 -7.35 -3.00 22.49
CA ARG A 239 -7.91 -3.27 23.82
C ARG A 239 -7.27 -2.48 24.95
N ALA A 240 -5.95 -2.33 24.91
CA ALA A 240 -5.15 -1.76 26.00
C ALA A 240 -4.03 -0.86 25.47
N PRO A 241 -4.38 0.23 24.74
CA PRO A 241 -3.40 1.19 24.25
C PRO A 241 -2.64 1.85 25.41
N ARG A 242 -1.33 1.93 25.32
CA ARG A 242 -0.45 2.46 26.37
C ARG A 242 -0.26 3.96 26.24
N GLU A 243 -0.11 4.43 25.00
CA GLU A 243 0.16 5.84 24.67
C GLU A 243 -1.15 6.65 24.61
N GLU A 244 -1.10 7.89 25.08
CA GLU A 244 -2.25 8.78 25.10
C GLU A 244 -2.82 9.02 23.69
N TYR A 245 -1.93 9.21 22.71
CA TYR A 245 -2.31 9.40 21.33
C TYR A 245 -3.03 8.16 20.76
N THR A 246 -2.50 6.97 21.04
CA THR A 246 -3.13 5.71 20.61
C THR A 246 -4.51 5.54 21.25
N ARG A 247 -4.66 5.91 22.55
CA ARG A 247 -5.97 5.91 23.23
C ARG A 247 -6.98 6.82 22.54
N ALA A 248 -6.55 8.02 22.13
CA ALA A 248 -7.40 8.95 21.40
C ALA A 248 -7.84 8.40 20.03
N LEU A 249 -6.91 7.77 19.26
CA LEU A 249 -7.23 7.11 17.99
C LEU A 249 -8.23 5.98 18.16
N VAL A 250 -8.02 5.09 19.13
CA VAL A 250 -8.94 3.98 19.44
C VAL A 250 -10.32 4.50 19.85
N ALA A 251 -10.39 5.53 20.69
CA ALA A 251 -11.64 6.11 21.11
C ALA A 251 -12.42 6.73 19.94
N SER A 252 -11.73 7.36 19.00
CA SER A 252 -12.33 7.94 17.79
C SER A 252 -12.89 6.85 16.86
N ALA A 253 -12.13 5.77 16.63
CA ALA A 253 -12.58 4.64 15.83
C ALA A 253 -13.85 3.99 16.39
N ARG A 254 -13.89 3.73 17.71
CA ARG A 254 -15.06 3.16 18.39
C ARG A 254 -16.32 4.05 18.31
N LYS A 255 -16.15 5.38 18.38
CA LYS A 255 -17.27 6.33 18.22
C LYS A 255 -17.87 6.25 16.82
N LEU A 256 -17.03 6.14 15.79
CA LEU A 256 -17.46 6.00 14.40
C LEU A 256 -18.23 4.69 14.17
N GLU A 257 -17.72 3.56 14.65
CA GLU A 257 -18.40 2.26 14.56
C GLU A 257 -19.76 2.29 15.24
N SER A 258 -19.84 2.78 16.49
CA SER A 258 -21.10 2.86 17.21
C SER A 258 -22.12 3.81 16.55
N ALA A 259 -21.67 4.88 15.89
CA ALA A 259 -22.55 5.79 15.15
C ALA A 259 -23.08 5.17 13.84
N LEU A 260 -22.30 4.29 13.20
CA LEU A 260 -22.71 3.55 12.00
C LEU A 260 -23.72 2.45 12.34
N ASP A 261 -23.51 1.72 13.43
CA ASP A 261 -24.45 0.68 13.91
C ASP A 261 -25.82 1.25 14.26
N LEU A 262 -25.89 2.48 14.81
CA LEU A 262 -27.13 3.18 15.11
C LEU A 262 -27.90 3.65 13.87
N ARG A 263 -27.26 3.69 12.69
CA ARG A 263 -27.87 4.09 11.40
C ARG A 263 -28.32 2.92 10.54
N SER A 264 -27.97 1.70 10.89
CA SER A 264 -28.46 0.50 10.20
C SER A 264 -29.92 0.24 10.64
N PRO A 265 -30.92 0.36 9.76
CA PRO A 265 -32.29 0.00 10.12
C PRO A 265 -32.35 -1.52 10.38
N ARG A 266 -33.03 -1.90 11.47
CA ARG A 266 -33.39 -3.30 11.78
C ARG A 266 -34.35 -3.84 10.77
#